data_ab06dcf4a088e5c0ab177b5161616dbe
#
_entry.id   ab06dcf4a088e5c0ab177b5161616dbe
#
_cell.length_a   1.000
_cell.length_b   1.000
_cell.length_c   1.000
_cell.angle_alpha   90.00
_cell.angle_beta   90.00
_cell.angle_gamma   90.00
#
_symmetry.space_group_name_H-M   'P 1'
#
loop_
_entity.id
_entity.type
_entity.pdbx_description
1 polymer ?
#
loop_
_entity_poly.entity_id
_entity_poly.type
_entity_poly.pdbx_seq_one_letter_code
_entity_poly.pdbx_strand_id
1 'polypeptide(L)'
;MDRKYFSMNSIARNKWVYAKKIALSVLFGSLAFFVLNACFYIPYAHAEEHADALNTSSVETAPSHPDNGWDSNKEHYYENGQQVRSQEIYDAKEKNWYWIDEDGSVARNKDVYLRSNGGKWVRYNAAGHMVKGEDYRYGGWYYFDKNTGAMAKGMTFVSSNGGKWVYYDLTSGKMQYGERFVNYDRSHTGWYHFDECTGAMTHGFYYNSSQHKWVYYDRFSGQMMYGEQYINNHWYDFDGSTGAVRYGFVYLPESQKWVFYDRRMGWMLYGEQPIDGAWYLLDLHTGAVQYGWQRFSGKTVCYNWPSGKMLYGRQNVNGATYYFN
;
A
#
# COMPACT_ATOMS: atom_id res chain seq x y z
N MET A 1 29.17 6.43 -54.49
CA MET A 1 29.75 6.77 -53.19
C MET A 1 28.71 6.46 -52.12
N ASP A 2 28.99 5.44 -51.46
CA ASP A 2 28.60 4.82 -50.20
C ASP A 2 27.30 5.25 -49.49
N ARG A 3 26.32 4.39 -49.58
CA ARG A 3 25.78 3.37 -48.65
C ARG A 3 25.74 3.78 -47.17
N LYS A 4 24.50 3.95 -46.64
CA LYS A 4 24.11 3.44 -45.33
C LYS A 4 22.64 2.95 -45.35
N TYR A 5 22.45 1.73 -45.80
CA TYR A 5 21.26 0.92 -45.41
C TYR A 5 21.51 0.40 -44.01
N PHE A 6 20.92 0.97 -42.98
CA PHE A 6 20.85 0.38 -41.66
C PHE A 6 19.52 -0.37 -41.54
N SER A 7 19.66 -1.65 -41.35
CA SER A 7 18.72 -2.71 -41.26
C SER A 7 17.57 -2.45 -40.26
N MET A 8 16.36 -2.23 -40.74
CA MET A 8 15.11 -2.17 -39.94
C MET A 8 14.65 -3.54 -39.40
N ASN A 9 15.37 -4.63 -39.72
CA ASN A 9 14.93 -5.98 -39.34
C ASN A 9 15.35 -6.46 -37.94
N SER A 10 16.27 -5.77 -37.26
CA SER A 10 16.69 -6.18 -35.92
C SER A 10 15.77 -5.66 -34.81
N ILE A 11 15.15 -4.50 -35.03
CA ILE A 11 14.24 -3.86 -34.05
C ILE A 11 12.89 -4.61 -34.00
N ALA A 12 12.40 -5.10 -35.11
CA ALA A 12 11.15 -5.85 -35.17
C ALA A 12 11.26 -7.24 -34.50
N ARG A 13 12.41 -7.94 -34.64
CA ARG A 13 12.62 -9.24 -34.00
C ARG A 13 12.76 -9.14 -32.49
N ASN A 14 13.42 -8.09 -31.98
CA ASN A 14 13.55 -7.89 -30.53
C ASN A 14 12.22 -7.52 -29.88
N LYS A 15 11.36 -6.74 -30.54
CA LYS A 15 10.02 -6.44 -30.04
C LYS A 15 9.14 -7.69 -29.87
N TRP A 16 9.27 -8.67 -30.79
CA TRP A 16 8.46 -9.90 -30.72
C TRP A 16 8.92 -10.87 -29.60
N VAL A 17 10.21 -10.92 -29.32
CA VAL A 17 10.76 -11.72 -28.22
C VAL A 17 10.42 -11.12 -26.85
N TYR A 18 10.42 -9.79 -26.73
CA TYR A 18 10.00 -9.11 -25.50
C TYR A 18 8.50 -9.25 -25.22
N ALA A 19 7.66 -9.14 -26.25
CA ALA A 19 6.22 -9.35 -26.10
C ALA A 19 5.88 -10.79 -25.65
N LYS A 20 6.62 -11.81 -26.13
CA LYS A 20 6.42 -13.19 -25.66
C LYS A 20 6.88 -13.42 -24.23
N LYS A 21 7.97 -12.79 -23.78
CA LYS A 21 8.44 -12.92 -22.38
C LYS A 21 7.50 -12.20 -21.38
N ILE A 22 6.95 -11.05 -21.76
CA ILE A 22 6.02 -10.30 -20.92
C ILE A 22 4.65 -11.01 -20.87
N ALA A 23 4.18 -11.56 -21.99
CA ALA A 23 2.94 -12.36 -22.01
C ALA A 23 3.06 -13.63 -21.13
N LEU A 24 4.26 -14.24 -21.04
CA LEU A 24 4.47 -15.39 -20.16
C LEU A 24 4.54 -14.99 -18.68
N SER A 25 5.14 -13.85 -18.35
CA SER A 25 5.20 -13.37 -16.98
C SER A 25 3.83 -12.89 -16.44
N VAL A 26 2.99 -12.30 -17.30
CA VAL A 26 1.62 -11.92 -16.94
C VAL A 26 0.70 -13.15 -16.82
N LEU A 27 0.91 -14.21 -17.62
CA LEU A 27 0.16 -15.46 -17.50
C LEU A 27 0.54 -16.24 -16.22
N PHE A 28 1.80 -16.19 -15.77
CA PHE A 28 2.19 -16.78 -14.50
C PHE A 28 1.80 -15.91 -13.29
N GLY A 29 1.71 -14.59 -13.44
CA GLY A 29 1.20 -13.70 -12.41
C GLY A 29 -0.30 -13.85 -12.14
N SER A 30 -1.10 -14.18 -13.15
CA SER A 30 -2.55 -14.37 -12.99
C SER A 30 -2.96 -15.77 -12.52
N LEU A 31 -2.09 -16.79 -12.59
CA LEU A 31 -2.35 -18.12 -12.01
C LEU A 31 -1.92 -18.24 -10.54
N ALA A 32 -1.06 -17.34 -10.06
CA ALA A 32 -0.66 -17.31 -8.64
C ALA A 32 -1.66 -16.60 -7.73
N PHE A 33 -2.73 -15.98 -8.26
CA PHE A 33 -3.72 -15.21 -7.49
C PHE A 33 -4.98 -15.99 -7.07
N PHE A 34 -5.05 -17.32 -7.31
CA PHE A 34 -6.04 -18.18 -6.68
C PHE A 34 -5.47 -19.02 -5.54
N VAL A 35 -4.54 -18.45 -4.75
CA VAL A 35 -4.28 -18.98 -3.41
C VAL A 35 -5.32 -18.35 -2.49
N LEU A 36 -6.23 -19.18 -2.00
CA LEU A 36 -7.22 -18.86 -0.98
C LEU A 36 -6.62 -17.89 0.07
N ASN A 37 -7.24 -16.73 0.22
CA ASN A 37 -7.05 -15.84 1.37
C ASN A 37 -7.63 -16.50 2.63
N ALA A 38 -7.07 -17.63 3.03
CA ALA A 38 -7.30 -18.20 4.34
C ALA A 38 -6.19 -17.69 5.26
N CYS A 39 -6.43 -16.52 5.87
CA CYS A 39 -5.65 -16.11 7.02
C CYS A 39 -5.87 -17.12 8.13
N PHE A 40 -4.97 -18.11 8.25
CA PHE A 40 -4.97 -18.99 9.40
C PHE A 40 -4.62 -18.18 10.64
N TYR A 41 -5.65 -17.90 11.41
CA TYR A 41 -5.55 -17.38 12.76
C TYR A 41 -4.98 -18.50 13.63
N ILE A 42 -3.74 -18.37 14.12
CA ILE A 42 -3.21 -19.20 15.19
C ILE A 42 -3.47 -18.44 16.48
N PRO A 43 -4.47 -18.82 17.28
CA PRO A 43 -4.60 -18.23 18.61
C PRO A 43 -3.49 -18.77 19.50
N TYR A 44 -2.65 -17.88 19.99
CA TYR A 44 -1.77 -18.20 21.10
C TYR A 44 -2.67 -18.37 22.33
N ALA A 45 -2.85 -19.62 22.77
CA ALA A 45 -3.55 -19.93 24.00
C ALA A 45 -2.66 -19.51 25.18
N HIS A 46 -3.06 -18.49 25.92
CA HIS A 46 -2.56 -18.27 27.26
C HIS A 46 -3.24 -19.29 28.18
N ALA A 47 -2.46 -20.19 28.73
CA ALA A 47 -2.89 -21.04 29.84
C ALA A 47 -3.07 -20.14 31.06
N GLU A 48 -4.32 -20.02 31.53
CA GLU A 48 -4.59 -19.53 32.88
C GLU A 48 -4.35 -20.67 33.87
N GLU A 49 -3.32 -20.58 34.68
CA GLU A 49 -3.14 -21.42 35.85
C GLU A 49 -4.05 -20.89 36.99
N HIS A 50 -5.09 -21.62 37.30
CA HIS A 50 -5.81 -21.46 38.55
C HIS A 50 -4.98 -22.07 39.70
N ALA A 51 -4.46 -21.23 40.59
CA ALA A 51 -3.92 -21.68 41.85
C ALA A 51 -4.99 -21.64 42.94
N ASP A 52 -5.34 -22.81 43.45
CA ASP A 52 -6.20 -22.95 44.60
C ASP A 52 -5.58 -22.37 45.87
N ALA A 53 -6.34 -21.52 46.56
CA ALA A 53 -5.96 -20.92 47.83
C ALA A 53 -6.10 -21.91 48.97
N LEU A 54 -4.99 -22.34 49.54
CA LEU A 54 -4.95 -22.95 50.86
C LEU A 54 -4.74 -21.87 51.94
N ASN A 55 -5.81 -21.70 52.74
CA ASN A 55 -5.86 -20.78 53.85
C ASN A 55 -5.05 -21.31 55.06
N THR A 56 -3.90 -20.71 55.34
CA THR A 56 -3.22 -20.86 56.64
C THR A 56 -2.99 -19.48 57.23
N SER A 57 -3.66 -19.21 58.35
CA SER A 57 -3.50 -18.04 59.17
C SER A 57 -2.10 -17.99 59.78
N SER A 58 -1.20 -17.17 59.21
CA SER A 58 0.04 -16.76 59.81
C SER A 58 -0.02 -15.28 60.20
N VAL A 59 0.39 -14.98 61.42
CA VAL A 59 0.54 -13.63 61.95
C VAL A 59 1.40 -12.80 60.98
N GLU A 60 0.78 -11.87 60.30
CA GLU A 60 1.43 -10.92 59.39
C GLU A 60 2.30 -9.95 60.22
N THR A 61 3.58 -10.20 60.31
CA THR A 61 4.56 -9.11 60.53
C THR A 61 4.51 -8.23 59.33
N ALA A 62 4.20 -6.96 59.48
CA ALA A 62 4.19 -5.96 58.39
C ALA A 62 5.48 -6.13 57.55
N PRO A 63 5.36 -6.31 56.23
CA PRO A 63 6.52 -6.48 55.39
C PRO A 63 7.41 -5.24 55.51
N SER A 64 8.64 -5.43 55.98
CA SER A 64 9.63 -4.36 56.01
C SER A 64 9.98 -4.03 54.58
N HIS A 65 9.51 -2.90 54.04
CA HIS A 65 9.92 -2.41 52.73
C HIS A 65 11.39 -1.97 52.77
N PRO A 66 12.16 -2.08 51.68
CA PRO A 66 13.53 -1.65 51.61
C PRO A 66 13.63 -0.12 51.66
N ASP A 67 14.74 0.43 52.14
CA ASP A 67 15.02 1.86 52.02
C ASP A 67 15.13 2.30 50.54
N ASN A 68 15.73 1.47 49.70
CA ASN A 68 15.85 1.73 48.28
C ASN A 68 15.65 0.41 47.48
N GLY A 69 14.86 0.49 46.38
CA GLY A 69 14.62 -0.62 45.47
C GLY A 69 13.21 -1.21 45.60
N TRP A 70 13.05 -2.39 45.01
CA TRP A 70 11.80 -3.14 44.96
C TRP A 70 11.45 -3.79 46.28
N ASP A 71 10.17 -3.81 46.62
CA ASP A 71 9.65 -4.70 47.66
C ASP A 71 9.82 -6.19 47.23
N SER A 72 9.54 -7.12 48.15
CA SER A 72 9.72 -8.56 47.94
C SER A 72 8.88 -9.11 46.76
N ASN A 73 7.75 -8.49 46.47
CA ASN A 73 6.78 -8.94 45.47
C ASN A 73 6.90 -8.17 44.15
N LYS A 74 7.80 -7.17 44.07
CA LYS A 74 7.92 -6.25 42.92
C LYS A 74 6.63 -5.49 42.58
N GLU A 75 5.86 -5.16 43.58
CA GLU A 75 4.65 -4.36 43.43
C GLU A 75 4.90 -2.87 43.67
N HIS A 76 5.91 -2.53 44.51
CA HIS A 76 6.26 -1.16 44.87
C HIS A 76 7.77 -0.91 44.81
N TYR A 77 8.14 0.32 44.50
CA TYR A 77 9.53 0.78 44.49
C TYR A 77 9.73 1.89 45.49
N TYR A 78 10.85 1.88 46.19
CA TYR A 78 11.17 2.82 47.28
C TYR A 78 12.47 3.55 46.98
N GLU A 79 12.53 4.82 47.35
CA GLU A 79 13.72 5.65 47.37
C GLU A 79 13.76 6.39 48.71
N ASN A 80 14.88 6.22 49.48
CA ASN A 80 15.06 6.77 50.84
C ASN A 80 13.89 6.44 51.76
N GLY A 81 13.41 5.20 51.75
CA GLY A 81 12.30 4.76 52.58
C GLY A 81 10.92 5.25 52.16
N GLN A 82 10.83 6.04 51.11
CA GLN A 82 9.54 6.54 50.59
C GLN A 82 9.12 5.80 49.32
N GLN A 83 7.84 5.44 49.26
CA GLN A 83 7.27 4.84 48.08
C GLN A 83 7.22 5.80 46.89
N VAL A 84 7.82 5.41 45.78
CA VAL A 84 7.82 6.14 44.51
C VAL A 84 6.42 6.11 43.91
N ARG A 85 6.00 7.20 43.23
CA ARG A 85 4.71 7.33 42.55
C ARG A 85 4.85 8.15 41.28
N SER A 86 4.04 7.80 40.25
CA SER A 86 3.98 8.53 38.97
C SER A 86 5.35 8.73 38.29
N GLN A 87 6.18 7.67 38.29
CA GLN A 87 7.56 7.76 37.86
C GLN A 87 7.99 6.51 37.05
N GLU A 88 8.91 6.70 36.07
CA GLU A 88 9.59 5.62 35.37
C GLU A 88 10.78 5.13 36.19
N ILE A 89 10.93 3.81 36.33
CA ILE A 89 12.03 3.15 37.01
C ILE A 89 12.73 2.23 36.03
N TYR A 90 14.06 2.35 35.90
CA TYR A 90 14.88 1.42 35.15
C TYR A 90 15.47 0.37 36.08
N ASP A 91 15.08 -0.88 35.90
CA ASP A 91 15.70 -2.01 36.61
C ASP A 91 16.91 -2.51 35.82
N ALA A 92 18.11 -2.24 36.33
CA ALA A 92 19.36 -2.63 35.67
C ALA A 92 19.60 -4.16 35.68
N LYS A 93 19.03 -4.92 36.62
CA LYS A 93 19.14 -6.39 36.67
C LYS A 93 18.33 -7.05 35.57
N GLU A 94 17.10 -6.56 35.35
CA GLU A 94 16.22 -7.09 34.31
C GLU A 94 16.35 -6.34 32.96
N LYS A 95 17.09 -5.22 32.96
CA LYS A 95 17.27 -4.33 31.78
C LYS A 95 15.94 -3.87 31.20
N ASN A 96 14.96 -3.58 32.06
CA ASN A 96 13.64 -3.18 31.70
C ASN A 96 13.20 -1.90 32.39
N TRP A 97 12.31 -1.16 31.71
CA TRP A 97 11.63 0.00 32.28
C TRP A 97 10.29 -0.42 32.86
N TYR A 98 9.95 0.17 34.03
CA TYR A 98 8.68 0.05 34.73
C TYR A 98 8.07 1.43 34.91
N TRP A 99 6.77 1.48 35.07
CA TRP A 99 6.07 2.68 35.52
C TRP A 99 5.41 2.40 36.84
N ILE A 100 5.60 3.33 37.79
CA ILE A 100 4.90 3.32 39.05
C ILE A 100 3.70 4.26 38.94
N ASP A 101 2.51 3.76 39.17
CA ASP A 101 1.27 4.52 39.10
C ASP A 101 1.15 5.53 40.27
N GLU A 102 0.10 6.36 40.25
CA GLU A 102 -0.16 7.37 41.25
C GLU A 102 -0.42 6.75 42.64
N ASP A 103 -0.99 5.55 42.68
CA ASP A 103 -1.23 4.80 43.91
C ASP A 103 0.04 4.14 44.46
N GLY A 104 1.13 4.14 43.68
CA GLY A 104 2.42 3.54 44.02
C GLY A 104 2.59 2.11 43.56
N SER A 105 1.60 1.54 42.88
CA SER A 105 1.68 0.19 42.31
C SER A 105 2.38 0.17 40.95
N VAL A 106 2.94 -0.97 40.56
CA VAL A 106 3.54 -1.19 39.23
C VAL A 106 2.46 -1.26 38.16
N ALA A 107 2.57 -0.43 37.12
CA ALA A 107 1.68 -0.49 35.96
C ALA A 107 1.81 -1.81 35.22
N ARG A 108 0.71 -2.54 35.09
CA ARG A 108 0.66 -3.83 34.39
C ARG A 108 -0.49 -3.83 33.37
N ASN A 109 -0.27 -4.46 32.24
CA ASN A 109 -1.29 -4.67 31.22
C ASN A 109 -2.03 -3.40 30.78
N LYS A 110 -1.35 -2.25 30.68
CA LYS A 110 -1.97 -0.96 30.33
C LYS A 110 -1.07 -0.06 29.52
N ASP A 111 -1.69 0.89 28.85
CA ASP A 111 -1.02 1.98 28.15
C ASP A 111 -0.92 3.18 29.08
N VAL A 112 0.23 3.84 29.09
CA VAL A 112 0.52 5.00 29.93
C VAL A 112 1.03 6.14 29.05
N TYR A 113 0.55 7.36 29.28
CA TYR A 113 1.09 8.54 28.64
C TYR A 113 2.19 9.16 29.49
N LEU A 114 3.41 9.09 28.99
CA LEU A 114 4.57 9.70 29.64
C LEU A 114 4.75 11.11 29.11
N ARG A 115 4.75 12.09 30.01
CA ARG A 115 4.96 13.52 29.66
C ARG A 115 6.42 13.84 29.37
N SER A 116 7.34 13.00 29.81
CA SER A 116 8.77 13.11 29.55
C SER A 116 9.09 13.04 28.05
N ASN A 117 10.19 13.70 27.64
CA ASN A 117 10.73 13.64 26.27
C ASN A 117 9.72 13.96 25.15
N GLY A 118 8.92 15.02 25.35
CA GLY A 118 7.97 15.52 24.35
C GLY A 118 6.60 14.83 24.37
N GLY A 119 6.36 13.95 25.31
CA GLY A 119 5.10 13.21 25.46
C GLY A 119 5.01 12.00 24.52
N LYS A 120 4.76 10.83 25.11
CA LYS A 120 4.61 9.58 24.35
C LYS A 120 3.67 8.59 25.04
N TRP A 121 2.94 7.83 24.26
CA TRP A 121 2.25 6.63 24.76
C TRP A 121 3.23 5.46 24.79
N VAL A 122 3.25 4.72 25.88
CA VAL A 122 3.99 3.47 26.05
C VAL A 122 3.06 2.39 26.57
N ARG A 123 3.46 1.14 26.51
CA ARG A 123 2.70 0.00 27.03
C ARG A 123 3.53 -0.77 28.03
N TYR A 124 2.90 -1.19 29.13
CA TYR A 124 3.48 -2.13 30.08
C TYR A 124 2.74 -3.47 30.01
N ASN A 125 3.50 -4.57 29.93
CA ASN A 125 2.96 -5.92 29.83
C ASN A 125 2.50 -6.47 31.20
N ALA A 126 2.13 -7.74 31.28
CA ALA A 126 1.70 -8.40 32.50
C ALA A 126 2.79 -8.45 33.60
N ALA A 127 4.06 -8.48 33.20
CA ALA A 127 5.19 -8.43 34.15
C ALA A 127 5.53 -6.99 34.59
N GLY A 128 4.88 -5.97 34.04
CA GLY A 128 5.17 -4.54 34.28
C GLY A 128 6.31 -4.02 33.40
N HIS A 129 6.83 -4.80 32.46
CA HIS A 129 7.91 -4.36 31.57
C HIS A 129 7.39 -3.50 30.44
N MET A 130 8.13 -2.42 30.11
CA MET A 130 7.82 -1.62 28.92
C MET A 130 7.93 -2.45 27.65
N VAL A 131 6.85 -2.47 26.87
CA VAL A 131 6.78 -3.19 25.59
C VAL A 131 7.60 -2.45 24.54
N LYS A 132 8.32 -3.22 23.71
CA LYS A 132 9.10 -2.74 22.57
C LYS A 132 8.90 -3.63 21.36
N GLY A 133 8.89 -3.05 20.16
CA GLY A 133 8.61 -3.78 18.92
C GLY A 133 7.13 -3.99 18.68
N GLU A 134 6.79 -5.03 17.91
CA GLU A 134 5.41 -5.37 17.57
C GLU A 134 4.72 -6.06 18.75
N ASP A 135 3.49 -5.67 19.03
CA ASP A 135 2.65 -6.23 20.09
C ASP A 135 1.20 -6.37 19.60
N TYR A 136 0.64 -7.57 19.76
CA TYR A 136 -0.77 -7.83 19.44
C TYR A 136 -1.61 -7.74 20.68
N ARG A 137 -2.48 -6.72 20.74
CA ARG A 137 -3.38 -6.51 21.89
C ARG A 137 -4.65 -5.76 21.49
N TYR A 138 -5.70 -5.89 22.26
CA TYR A 138 -7.00 -5.25 22.02
C TYR A 138 -7.54 -5.51 20.60
N GLY A 139 -7.29 -6.72 20.07
CA GLY A 139 -7.72 -7.11 18.72
C GLY A 139 -7.00 -6.38 17.59
N GLY A 140 -5.74 -6.00 17.77
CA GLY A 140 -4.93 -5.38 16.71
C GLY A 140 -3.43 -5.37 17.01
N TRP A 141 -2.67 -5.13 15.96
CA TRP A 141 -1.24 -4.96 16.04
C TRP A 141 -0.90 -3.50 16.36
N TYR A 142 0.14 -3.33 17.19
CA TYR A 142 0.78 -2.08 17.56
C TYR A 142 2.28 -2.20 17.37
N TYR A 143 2.96 -1.10 17.28
CA TYR A 143 4.42 -1.07 17.28
C TYR A 143 4.92 -0.05 18.30
N PHE A 144 5.89 -0.44 19.09
CA PHE A 144 6.56 0.41 20.06
C PHE A 144 8.02 0.54 19.66
N ASP A 145 8.51 1.78 19.58
CA ASP A 145 9.90 2.05 19.22
C ASP A 145 10.87 1.23 20.08
N LYS A 146 11.82 0.58 19.43
CA LYS A 146 12.73 -0.37 20.11
C LYS A 146 13.63 0.30 21.16
N ASN A 147 13.93 1.58 21.01
CA ASN A 147 14.77 2.34 21.92
C ASN A 147 13.95 3.00 23.01
N THR A 148 12.93 3.77 22.62
CA THR A 148 12.18 4.66 23.50
C THR A 148 10.91 4.06 24.07
N GLY A 149 10.40 2.95 23.51
CA GLY A 149 9.10 2.38 23.83
C GLY A 149 7.90 3.22 23.37
N ALA A 150 8.12 4.28 22.59
CA ALA A 150 7.05 5.12 22.09
C ALA A 150 6.14 4.37 21.13
N MET A 151 4.81 4.45 21.33
CA MET A 151 3.82 3.87 20.43
C MET A 151 3.87 4.58 19.08
N ALA A 152 4.07 3.83 18.01
CA ALA A 152 4.08 4.34 16.66
C ALA A 152 2.69 4.80 16.22
N LYS A 153 2.68 5.88 15.44
CA LYS A 153 1.50 6.46 14.79
C LYS A 153 1.88 6.95 13.41
N GLY A 154 0.95 6.83 12.45
CA GLY A 154 1.21 7.18 11.06
C GLY A 154 2.00 6.11 10.30
N MET A 155 2.61 6.52 9.19
CA MET A 155 3.43 5.65 8.36
C MET A 155 4.69 5.23 9.11
N THR A 156 4.90 3.93 9.25
CA THR A 156 6.02 3.37 10.00
C THR A 156 6.63 2.20 9.25
N PHE A 157 7.95 2.17 9.17
CA PHE A 157 8.65 1.01 8.65
C PHE A 157 8.91 0.01 9.78
N VAL A 158 8.42 -1.22 9.62
CA VAL A 158 8.69 -2.33 10.56
C VAL A 158 9.59 -3.36 9.86
N SER A 159 10.64 -3.79 10.57
CA SER A 159 11.66 -4.68 10.02
C SER A 159 11.28 -6.16 10.02
N SER A 160 10.14 -6.53 10.60
CA SER A 160 9.63 -7.90 10.61
C SER A 160 9.27 -8.38 9.19
N ASN A 161 9.34 -9.70 8.98
CA ASN A 161 8.96 -10.34 7.71
C ASN A 161 9.62 -9.72 6.46
N GLY A 162 10.91 -9.38 6.56
CA GLY A 162 11.68 -8.82 5.44
C GLY A 162 11.58 -7.30 5.28
N GLY A 163 10.88 -6.64 6.18
CA GLY A 163 10.68 -5.18 6.16
C GLY A 163 9.48 -4.75 5.34
N LYS A 164 8.64 -3.91 5.92
CA LYS A 164 7.43 -3.36 5.27
C LYS A 164 7.05 -2.00 5.84
N TRP A 165 6.46 -1.15 5.00
CA TRP A 165 5.74 0.02 5.46
C TRP A 165 4.33 -0.36 5.87
N VAL A 166 3.88 0.15 7.01
CA VAL A 166 2.53 -0.04 7.56
C VAL A 166 1.98 1.30 8.04
N TYR A 167 0.69 1.36 8.27
CA TYR A 167 0.07 2.56 8.84
C TYR A 167 -0.59 2.25 10.17
N TYR A 168 -0.19 3.00 11.20
CA TYR A 168 -0.80 2.98 12.51
C TYR A 168 -1.74 4.17 12.67
N ASP A 169 -2.97 3.92 13.10
CA ASP A 169 -3.98 4.96 13.33
C ASP A 169 -3.46 6.04 14.28
N LEU A 170 -3.66 7.30 13.92
CA LEU A 170 -3.08 8.44 14.63
C LEU A 170 -3.63 8.59 16.06
N THR A 171 -4.84 8.11 16.32
CA THR A 171 -5.51 8.18 17.62
C THR A 171 -5.18 6.98 18.46
N SER A 172 -5.53 5.80 17.99
CA SER A 172 -5.44 4.54 18.72
C SER A 172 -4.06 3.88 18.68
N GLY A 173 -3.23 4.18 17.66
CA GLY A 173 -1.96 3.46 17.41
C GLY A 173 -2.15 2.06 16.83
N LYS A 174 -3.38 1.67 16.47
CA LYS A 174 -3.69 0.34 15.93
C LYS A 174 -3.34 0.26 14.44
N MET A 175 -2.67 -0.81 14.01
CA MET A 175 -2.35 -1.07 12.59
C MET A 175 -3.61 -1.08 11.74
N GLN A 176 -3.55 -0.45 10.58
CA GLN A 176 -4.65 -0.35 9.63
C GLN A 176 -4.43 -1.29 8.44
N TYR A 177 -5.55 -1.71 7.82
CA TYR A 177 -5.62 -2.66 6.72
C TYR A 177 -6.58 -2.15 5.65
N GLY A 178 -6.45 -2.67 4.43
CA GLY A 178 -7.31 -2.33 3.32
C GLY A 178 -7.08 -0.95 2.74
N GLU A 179 -8.02 -0.49 1.92
CA GLU A 179 -7.96 0.84 1.30
C GLU A 179 -8.28 1.93 2.34
N ARG A 180 -7.38 2.91 2.47
CA ARG A 180 -7.48 3.99 3.46
C ARG A 180 -7.09 5.33 2.87
N PHE A 181 -7.87 6.36 3.20
CA PHE A 181 -7.45 7.73 2.98
C PHE A 181 -6.62 8.19 4.18
N VAL A 182 -5.35 8.48 3.92
CA VAL A 182 -4.41 8.99 4.92
C VAL A 182 -4.28 10.49 4.73
N ASN A 183 -4.35 11.26 5.84
CA ASN A 183 -4.22 12.71 5.82
C ASN A 183 -3.64 13.18 7.15
N TYR A 184 -2.32 13.15 7.30
CA TYR A 184 -1.68 13.69 8.52
C TYR A 184 -0.53 14.66 8.24
N ASP A 185 0.00 14.68 7.03
CA ASP A 185 0.94 15.70 6.55
C ASP A 185 0.84 15.83 5.02
N ARG A 186 1.51 16.86 4.46
CA ARG A 186 1.44 17.17 3.02
C ARG A 186 1.97 16.02 2.13
N SER A 187 2.96 15.28 2.60
CA SER A 187 3.59 14.19 1.82
C SER A 187 2.81 12.87 1.90
N HIS A 188 1.99 12.69 2.93
CA HIS A 188 1.22 11.48 3.18
C HIS A 188 -0.30 11.72 3.10
N THR A 189 -0.74 12.65 2.24
CA THR A 189 -2.16 12.86 1.97
C THR A 189 -2.56 12.16 0.68
N GLY A 190 -3.47 11.17 0.76
CA GLY A 190 -3.95 10.40 -0.38
C GLY A 190 -4.55 9.06 0.00
N TRP A 191 -5.01 8.33 -1.01
CA TRP A 191 -5.46 6.95 -0.85
C TRP A 191 -4.28 5.99 -0.90
N TYR A 192 -4.28 5.01 -0.01
CA TYR A 192 -3.32 3.92 0.11
C TYR A 192 -4.06 2.61 0.28
N HIS A 193 -3.38 1.52 0.00
CA HIS A 193 -3.85 0.19 0.34
C HIS A 193 -2.81 -0.53 1.20
N PHE A 194 -3.30 -1.14 2.28
CA PHE A 194 -2.50 -1.97 3.18
C PHE A 194 -3.04 -3.40 3.13
N ASP A 195 -2.19 -4.34 2.84
CA ASP A 195 -2.56 -5.75 2.73
C ASP A 195 -3.41 -6.23 3.91
N GLU A 196 -4.50 -6.92 3.62
CA GLU A 196 -5.54 -7.29 4.59
C GLU A 196 -5.03 -8.23 5.70
N CYS A 197 -3.95 -8.97 5.45
CA CYS A 197 -3.39 -9.92 6.40
C CYS A 197 -2.17 -9.36 7.13
N THR A 198 -1.28 -8.71 6.39
CA THR A 198 0.04 -8.30 6.90
C THR A 198 0.13 -6.82 7.25
N GLY A 199 -0.82 -6.01 6.79
CA GLY A 199 -0.77 -4.55 6.89
C GLY A 199 0.31 -3.90 6.02
N ALA A 200 0.98 -4.65 5.15
CA ALA A 200 2.02 -4.12 4.28
C ALA A 200 1.43 -3.16 3.24
N MET A 201 2.07 -2.00 3.06
CA MET A 201 1.70 -1.04 2.03
C MET A 201 1.83 -1.66 0.64
N THR A 202 0.78 -1.53 -0.16
CA THR A 202 0.72 -2.03 -1.53
C THR A 202 1.38 -1.04 -2.50
N HIS A 203 2.11 -1.58 -3.48
CA HIS A 203 2.72 -0.84 -4.58
C HIS A 203 2.40 -1.49 -5.92
N GLY A 204 2.31 -0.68 -6.98
CA GLY A 204 2.04 -1.17 -8.34
C GLY A 204 0.55 -1.38 -8.61
N PHE A 205 0.26 -2.18 -9.64
CA PHE A 205 -1.12 -2.51 -10.01
C PHE A 205 -1.77 -3.41 -8.96
N TYR A 206 -2.97 -3.04 -8.55
CA TYR A 206 -3.78 -3.77 -7.58
C TYR A 206 -5.22 -3.89 -8.09
N TYR A 207 -5.77 -5.09 -8.03
CA TYR A 207 -7.19 -5.33 -8.34
C TYR A 207 -8.02 -5.24 -7.07
N ASN A 208 -8.80 -4.18 -6.95
CA ASN A 208 -9.75 -4.04 -5.85
C ASN A 208 -10.99 -4.88 -6.15
N SER A 209 -11.08 -6.05 -5.53
CA SER A 209 -12.15 -7.02 -5.77
C SER A 209 -13.52 -6.54 -5.30
N SER A 210 -13.58 -5.70 -4.26
CA SER A 210 -14.84 -5.16 -3.73
C SER A 210 -15.46 -4.10 -4.66
N GLN A 211 -14.64 -3.39 -5.43
CA GLN A 211 -15.06 -2.35 -6.38
C GLN A 211 -14.92 -2.79 -7.84
N HIS A 212 -14.45 -4.02 -8.09
CA HIS A 212 -14.24 -4.61 -9.42
C HIS A 212 -13.42 -3.72 -10.36
N LYS A 213 -12.34 -3.10 -9.84
CA LYS A 213 -11.49 -2.19 -10.61
C LYS A 213 -10.00 -2.46 -10.41
N TRP A 214 -9.21 -2.19 -11.45
CA TRP A 214 -7.77 -2.06 -11.32
C TRP A 214 -7.42 -0.63 -10.94
N VAL A 215 -6.47 -0.48 -10.01
CA VAL A 215 -5.86 0.79 -9.60
C VAL A 215 -4.35 0.65 -9.61
N TYR A 216 -3.63 1.75 -9.50
CA TYR A 216 -2.18 1.73 -9.37
C TYR A 216 -1.75 2.56 -8.15
N TYR A 217 -0.97 1.95 -7.29
CA TYR A 217 -0.31 2.61 -6.18
C TYR A 217 1.14 2.89 -6.57
N ASP A 218 1.56 4.15 -6.42
CA ASP A 218 2.92 4.56 -6.78
C ASP A 218 3.97 3.67 -6.13
N ARG A 219 4.97 3.29 -6.94
CA ARG A 219 5.97 2.30 -6.50
C ARG A 219 6.86 2.77 -5.34
N PHE A 220 6.96 4.08 -5.10
CA PHE A 220 7.80 4.66 -4.06
C PHE A 220 6.97 5.14 -2.88
N SER A 221 5.96 5.97 -3.13
CA SER A 221 5.13 6.57 -2.09
C SER A 221 4.00 5.66 -1.60
N GLY A 222 3.55 4.70 -2.42
CA GLY A 222 2.36 3.89 -2.16
C GLY A 222 1.04 4.64 -2.34
N GLN A 223 1.05 5.90 -2.79
CA GLN A 223 -0.17 6.66 -3.04
C GLN A 223 -0.88 6.19 -4.30
N MET A 224 -2.22 6.15 -4.27
CA MET A 224 -3.03 5.86 -5.46
C MET A 224 -2.83 6.95 -6.52
N MET A 225 -2.64 6.52 -7.77
CA MET A 225 -2.39 7.39 -8.91
C MET A 225 -3.69 7.70 -9.66
N TYR A 226 -3.71 8.90 -10.28
CA TYR A 226 -4.85 9.45 -11.04
C TYR A 226 -4.36 10.06 -12.35
N GLY A 227 -5.27 10.18 -13.34
CA GLY A 227 -4.98 10.75 -14.64
C GLY A 227 -3.98 9.93 -15.45
N GLU A 228 -3.36 10.57 -16.45
CA GLU A 228 -2.37 9.91 -17.30
C GLU A 228 -1.06 9.64 -16.57
N GLN A 229 -0.60 8.39 -16.63
CA GLN A 229 0.64 7.93 -15.98
C GLN A 229 1.47 7.09 -16.94
N TYR A 230 2.77 7.35 -16.97
CA TYR A 230 3.73 6.56 -17.74
C TYR A 230 4.37 5.50 -16.87
N ILE A 231 3.95 4.24 -17.04
CA ILE A 231 4.32 3.12 -16.18
C ILE A 231 4.88 1.99 -17.06
N ASN A 232 6.09 1.52 -16.76
CA ASN A 232 6.73 0.39 -17.46
C ASN A 232 6.70 0.55 -19.00
N ASN A 233 7.08 1.73 -19.50
CA ASN A 233 7.13 2.10 -20.91
C ASN A 233 5.77 2.19 -21.63
N HIS A 234 4.67 2.32 -20.90
CA HIS A 234 3.33 2.48 -21.46
C HIS A 234 2.58 3.60 -20.75
N TRP A 235 1.73 4.31 -21.50
CA TRP A 235 0.79 5.25 -20.94
C TRP A 235 -0.49 4.53 -20.50
N TYR A 236 -0.93 4.85 -19.30
CA TYR A 236 -2.22 4.47 -18.71
C TYR A 236 -2.98 5.72 -18.35
N ASP A 237 -4.31 5.60 -18.25
CA ASP A 237 -5.13 6.65 -17.70
C ASP A 237 -5.98 6.10 -16.55
N PHE A 238 -5.94 6.80 -15.43
CA PHE A 238 -6.67 6.45 -14.22
C PHE A 238 -7.74 7.49 -13.97
N ASP A 239 -8.97 7.03 -13.72
CA ASP A 239 -10.09 7.92 -13.44
C ASP A 239 -9.78 8.88 -12.30
N GLY A 240 -10.01 10.17 -12.51
CA GLY A 240 -9.61 11.23 -11.58
C GLY A 240 -10.31 11.22 -10.22
N SER A 241 -11.43 10.50 -10.11
CA SER A 241 -12.21 10.40 -8.86
C SER A 241 -11.99 9.08 -8.13
N THR A 242 -11.90 8.00 -8.89
CA THR A 242 -11.89 6.64 -8.35
C THR A 242 -10.53 5.94 -8.42
N GLY A 243 -9.58 6.48 -9.18
CA GLY A 243 -8.29 5.85 -9.48
C GLY A 243 -8.40 4.61 -10.36
N ALA A 244 -9.57 4.29 -10.91
CA ALA A 244 -9.77 3.12 -11.75
C ALA A 244 -9.04 3.25 -13.09
N VAL A 245 -8.36 2.20 -13.55
CA VAL A 245 -7.81 2.13 -14.91
C VAL A 245 -8.93 2.34 -15.93
N ARG A 246 -8.75 3.26 -16.88
CA ARG A 246 -9.70 3.53 -17.96
C ARG A 246 -9.33 2.71 -19.19
N TYR A 247 -10.33 2.22 -19.89
CA TYR A 247 -10.22 1.35 -21.07
C TYR A 247 -11.03 1.91 -22.24
N GLY A 248 -10.66 1.53 -23.46
CA GLY A 248 -11.38 1.92 -24.66
C GLY A 248 -11.07 3.35 -25.09
N PHE A 249 -12.02 3.97 -25.79
CA PHE A 249 -11.88 5.37 -26.21
C PHE A 249 -12.04 6.32 -25.03
N VAL A 250 -11.03 7.16 -24.81
CA VAL A 250 -11.00 8.17 -23.76
C VAL A 250 -10.68 9.52 -24.39
N TYR A 251 -11.44 10.53 -24.03
CA TYR A 251 -11.10 11.92 -24.36
C TYR A 251 -10.22 12.51 -23.27
N LEU A 252 -9.09 13.05 -23.66
CA LEU A 252 -8.14 13.73 -22.79
C LEU A 252 -8.33 15.24 -22.90
N PRO A 253 -8.95 15.90 -21.92
CA PRO A 253 -9.34 17.31 -22.03
C PRO A 253 -8.15 18.27 -22.17
N GLU A 254 -7.07 17.99 -21.43
CA GLU A 254 -5.88 18.85 -21.42
C GLU A 254 -5.17 18.89 -22.78
N SER A 255 -5.13 17.76 -23.48
CA SER A 255 -4.54 17.65 -24.82
C SER A 255 -5.57 17.70 -25.95
N GLN A 256 -6.84 17.85 -25.63
CA GLN A 256 -7.98 17.96 -26.57
C GLN A 256 -8.00 16.86 -27.63
N LYS A 257 -7.71 15.62 -27.25
CA LYS A 257 -7.64 14.48 -28.17
C LYS A 257 -8.39 13.28 -27.66
N TRP A 258 -8.90 12.48 -28.60
CA TRP A 258 -9.34 11.11 -28.32
C TRP A 258 -8.15 10.18 -28.45
N VAL A 259 -8.01 9.22 -27.52
CA VAL A 259 -7.03 8.13 -27.53
C VAL A 259 -7.74 6.81 -27.29
N PHE A 260 -7.05 5.69 -27.47
CA PHE A 260 -7.61 4.39 -27.15
C PHE A 260 -6.67 3.62 -26.22
N TYR A 261 -7.20 3.21 -25.07
CA TYR A 261 -6.54 2.31 -24.15
C TYR A 261 -7.01 0.88 -24.38
N ASP A 262 -6.05 -0.05 -24.52
CA ASP A 262 -6.33 -1.47 -24.74
C ASP A 262 -7.31 -2.00 -23.68
N ARG A 263 -8.35 -2.72 -24.11
CA ARG A 263 -9.43 -3.18 -23.22
C ARG A 263 -9.00 -4.26 -22.23
N ARG A 264 -7.88 -4.93 -22.50
CA ARG A 264 -7.36 -5.99 -21.65
C ARG A 264 -6.18 -5.53 -20.81
N MET A 265 -5.26 -4.79 -21.44
CA MET A 265 -4.00 -4.39 -20.81
C MET A 265 -4.06 -3.00 -20.18
N GLY A 266 -5.02 -2.16 -20.57
CA GLY A 266 -5.21 -0.81 -20.05
C GLY A 266 -4.22 0.23 -20.56
N TRP A 267 -3.26 -0.13 -21.41
CA TRP A 267 -2.31 0.83 -21.95
C TRP A 267 -2.75 1.47 -23.25
N MET A 268 -2.25 2.69 -23.52
CA MET A 268 -2.52 3.43 -24.75
C MET A 268 -1.98 2.69 -25.97
N LEU A 269 -2.80 2.62 -27.03
CA LEU A 269 -2.41 2.04 -28.32
C LEU A 269 -1.97 3.13 -29.30
N TYR A 270 -1.19 2.72 -30.31
CA TYR A 270 -0.60 3.56 -31.34
C TYR A 270 -0.67 2.89 -32.70
N GLY A 271 -0.61 3.68 -33.78
CA GLY A 271 -0.60 3.18 -35.13
C GLY A 271 -1.97 2.72 -35.61
N GLU A 272 -1.98 1.90 -36.67
CA GLU A 272 -3.21 1.35 -37.25
C GLU A 272 -3.71 0.18 -36.39
N GLN A 273 -4.94 0.27 -35.89
CA GLN A 273 -5.51 -0.69 -34.94
C GLN A 273 -6.91 -1.16 -35.38
N PRO A 274 -7.17 -2.48 -35.37
CA PRO A 274 -8.51 -3.03 -35.53
C PRO A 274 -9.25 -2.97 -34.19
N ILE A 275 -10.24 -2.10 -34.07
CA ILE A 275 -11.03 -1.90 -32.85
C ILE A 275 -12.50 -2.10 -33.16
N ASP A 276 -13.17 -3.03 -32.48
CA ASP A 276 -14.61 -3.29 -32.58
C ASP A 276 -15.09 -3.46 -34.06
N GLY A 277 -14.31 -4.19 -34.86
CA GLY A 277 -14.63 -4.50 -36.26
C GLY A 277 -14.38 -3.36 -37.27
N ALA A 278 -13.76 -2.28 -36.87
CA ALA A 278 -13.33 -1.19 -37.73
C ALA A 278 -11.85 -0.86 -37.54
N TRP A 279 -11.20 -0.34 -38.58
CA TRP A 279 -9.83 0.14 -38.47
C TRP A 279 -9.78 1.59 -38.06
N TYR A 280 -8.84 1.93 -37.21
CA TYR A 280 -8.51 3.26 -36.71
C TYR A 280 -7.02 3.53 -36.89
N LEU A 281 -6.68 4.78 -37.10
CA LEU A 281 -5.28 5.22 -37.07
C LEU A 281 -5.10 6.07 -35.79
N LEU A 282 -4.18 5.63 -34.95
CA LEU A 282 -3.77 6.33 -33.73
C LEU A 282 -2.37 6.90 -33.97
N ASP A 283 -2.16 8.17 -33.71
CA ASP A 283 -0.87 8.82 -33.91
C ASP A 283 0.27 8.07 -33.21
N LEU A 284 1.39 7.87 -33.88
CA LEU A 284 2.47 7.04 -33.39
C LEU A 284 3.19 7.59 -32.14
N HIS A 285 3.07 8.88 -31.88
CA HIS A 285 3.74 9.54 -30.77
C HIS A 285 2.79 9.93 -29.65
N THR A 286 1.61 10.40 -30.02
CA THR A 286 0.65 10.96 -29.08
C THR A 286 -0.56 10.06 -28.78
N GLY A 287 -0.72 8.98 -29.54
CA GLY A 287 -1.89 8.09 -29.45
C GLY A 287 -3.19 8.70 -29.93
N ALA A 288 -3.19 9.95 -30.45
CA ALA A 288 -4.39 10.65 -30.86
C ALA A 288 -5.09 9.96 -32.04
N VAL A 289 -6.41 9.78 -31.96
CA VAL A 289 -7.23 9.29 -33.08
C VAL A 289 -7.10 10.24 -34.26
N GLN A 290 -6.75 9.71 -35.44
CA GLN A 290 -6.59 10.46 -36.67
C GLN A 290 -7.90 10.46 -37.49
N TYR A 291 -8.15 11.57 -38.17
CA TYR A 291 -9.35 11.79 -38.97
C TYR A 291 -8.99 12.27 -40.38
N GLY A 292 -9.94 12.16 -41.32
CA GLY A 292 -9.78 12.63 -42.68
C GLY A 292 -8.76 11.81 -43.48
N TRP A 293 -8.18 12.44 -44.51
CA TRP A 293 -7.19 11.81 -45.36
C TRP A 293 -5.86 11.64 -44.68
N GLN A 294 -5.37 10.39 -44.67
CA GLN A 294 -4.09 10.01 -44.07
C GLN A 294 -3.25 9.22 -45.07
N ARG A 295 -1.96 9.46 -45.06
CA ARG A 295 -0.97 8.69 -45.82
C ARG A 295 -0.18 7.84 -44.84
N PHE A 296 -0.45 6.54 -44.83
CA PHE A 296 0.13 5.59 -43.90
C PHE A 296 0.58 4.31 -44.60
N SER A 297 1.78 3.84 -44.32
CA SER A 297 2.34 2.60 -44.91
C SER A 297 2.25 2.53 -46.43
N GLY A 298 2.49 3.67 -47.14
CA GLY A 298 2.47 3.76 -48.60
C GLY A 298 1.10 3.79 -49.25
N LYS A 299 0.01 3.69 -48.49
CA LYS A 299 -1.40 3.84 -48.92
C LYS A 299 -1.98 5.18 -48.49
N THR A 300 -2.96 5.67 -49.24
CA THR A 300 -3.77 6.82 -48.86
C THR A 300 -5.14 6.31 -48.46
N VAL A 301 -5.54 6.62 -47.22
CA VAL A 301 -6.79 6.17 -46.60
C VAL A 301 -7.54 7.36 -46.01
N CYS A 302 -8.84 7.21 -45.75
CA CYS A 302 -9.61 8.26 -45.12
C CYS A 302 -10.34 7.72 -43.92
N TYR A 303 -10.26 8.44 -42.80
CA TYR A 303 -10.94 8.13 -41.55
C TYR A 303 -12.10 9.12 -41.33
N ASN A 304 -13.27 8.56 -41.04
CA ASN A 304 -14.49 9.31 -40.88
C ASN A 304 -14.45 10.29 -39.68
N TRP A 305 -14.90 11.49 -39.85
CA TRP A 305 -15.23 12.42 -38.78
C TRP A 305 -16.70 12.30 -38.37
N PRO A 306 -17.08 12.21 -37.08
CA PRO A 306 -16.22 12.23 -35.88
C PRO A 306 -15.85 10.83 -35.36
N SER A 307 -16.20 9.76 -36.08
CA SER A 307 -16.05 8.38 -35.53
C SER A 307 -14.60 7.86 -35.51
N GLY A 308 -13.72 8.39 -36.34
CA GLY A 308 -12.34 7.88 -36.51
C GLY A 308 -12.23 6.57 -37.28
N LYS A 309 -13.35 5.98 -37.75
CA LYS A 309 -13.35 4.71 -38.49
C LYS A 309 -12.83 4.87 -39.91
N MET A 310 -11.99 3.93 -40.39
CA MET A 310 -11.57 3.87 -41.78
C MET A 310 -12.78 3.71 -42.70
N LEU A 311 -12.81 4.46 -43.81
CA LEU A 311 -13.86 4.40 -44.79
C LEU A 311 -13.59 3.27 -45.80
N TYR A 312 -14.64 2.58 -46.20
CA TYR A 312 -14.64 1.50 -47.23
C TYR A 312 -15.78 1.71 -48.21
N GLY A 313 -15.59 1.12 -49.41
CA GLY A 313 -16.59 1.14 -50.47
C GLY A 313 -16.84 2.56 -51.01
N ARG A 314 -18.06 2.79 -51.53
CA ARG A 314 -18.44 4.07 -52.09
C ARG A 314 -18.87 5.05 -51.01
N GLN A 315 -18.13 6.16 -50.87
CA GLN A 315 -18.33 7.16 -49.82
C GLN A 315 -18.32 8.57 -50.42
N ASN A 316 -19.12 9.48 -49.86
CA ASN A 316 -19.01 10.90 -50.14
C ASN A 316 -18.17 11.59 -49.06
N VAL A 317 -17.07 12.19 -49.47
CA VAL A 317 -16.18 12.95 -48.57
C VAL A 317 -16.08 14.37 -49.09
N ASN A 318 -16.53 15.35 -48.31
CA ASN A 318 -16.53 16.76 -48.63
C ASN A 318 -17.17 17.08 -50.00
N GLY A 319 -18.32 16.44 -50.34
CA GLY A 319 -19.05 16.66 -51.55
C GLY A 319 -18.57 15.89 -52.78
N ALA A 320 -17.43 15.20 -52.71
CA ALA A 320 -16.90 14.33 -53.75
C ALA A 320 -17.09 12.85 -53.42
N THR A 321 -17.43 12.04 -54.45
CA THR A 321 -17.60 10.59 -54.29
C THR A 321 -16.27 9.89 -54.52
N TYR A 322 -15.86 9.05 -53.58
CA TYR A 322 -14.67 8.21 -53.62
C TYR A 322 -15.07 6.74 -53.48
N TYR A 323 -14.22 5.88 -53.94
CA TYR A 323 -14.31 4.42 -53.72
C TYR A 323 -13.07 3.94 -53.00
N PHE A 324 -13.25 3.42 -51.78
CA PHE A 324 -12.17 2.92 -50.90
C PHE A 324 -12.15 1.39 -50.99
N ASN A 325 -10.99 0.82 -51.29
CA ASN A 325 -10.78 -0.63 -51.40
C ASN A 325 -10.40 -1.24 -50.04
#